data_5ea0a7bfe75c60895b7b1e7d01e950a9
#
_entry.id   5ea0a7bfe75c60895b7b1e7d01e950a9
#
_cell.length_a   1.000
_cell.length_b   1.000
_cell.length_c   1.000
_cell.angle_alpha   90.00
_cell.angle_beta   90.00
_cell.angle_gamma   90.00
#
_symmetry.space_group_name_H-M   'P 1'
#
loop_
_entity.id
_entity.type
_entity.pdbx_description
1 polymer ?
#
loop_
_entity_poly.entity_id
_entity_poly.type
_entity_poly.pdbx_seq_one_letter_code
_entity_poly.pdbx_strand_id
1 'polypeptide(L)'
;MRITGERIYLKPFQIADANQKLAFHLANKTFFEGYSMERDDRFYTIEEQQSLISRLEDFAASDVEYYYGIFLHDTYELIGTINLFSILRESLQSAFIGYFLDKEHNGNGYATEAVELIVDFGFDILGLHRIEAGVMPKNERSKQVLLKAGFHLEGLAVQNVRINGNWEDHQVLAIINPGD
;
A
#
# COMPACT_ATOMS: atom_id res chain seq x y z
N MET A 1 8.17 -11.66 7.06
CA MET A 1 7.29 -12.02 8.21
C MET A 1 5.83 -11.87 7.77
N ARG A 2 4.94 -12.81 8.13
CA ARG A 2 3.48 -12.69 7.91
C ARG A 2 2.87 -11.91 9.08
N ILE A 3 1.96 -10.96 8.78
CA ILE A 3 1.21 -10.18 9.75
C ILE A 3 -0.25 -10.67 9.67
N THR A 4 -0.82 -11.10 10.78
CA THR A 4 -2.12 -11.80 10.80
C THR A 4 -3.17 -10.92 11.48
N GLY A 5 -4.23 -10.61 10.76
CA GLY A 5 -5.43 -9.92 11.24
C GLY A 5 -6.58 -10.87 11.54
N GLU A 6 -7.78 -10.34 11.65
CA GLU A 6 -8.99 -11.12 11.95
C GLU A 6 -9.51 -11.86 10.71
N ARG A 7 -9.63 -11.18 9.58
CA ARG A 7 -10.21 -11.70 8.33
C ARG A 7 -9.20 -11.85 7.20
N ILE A 8 -8.08 -11.11 7.31
CA ILE A 8 -7.02 -11.05 6.32
C ILE A 8 -5.66 -11.28 6.97
N TYR A 9 -4.68 -11.53 6.13
CA TYR A 9 -3.27 -11.47 6.54
C TYR A 9 -2.44 -10.77 5.47
N LEU A 10 -1.36 -10.16 5.90
CA LEU A 10 -0.36 -9.56 5.04
C LEU A 10 0.83 -10.52 4.91
N LYS A 11 1.24 -10.82 3.69
CA LYS A 11 2.37 -11.70 3.39
C LYS A 11 3.30 -11.04 2.36
N PRO A 12 4.63 -10.97 2.59
CA PRO A 12 5.56 -10.58 1.56
C PRO A 12 5.43 -11.52 0.36
N PHE A 13 5.49 -10.97 -0.84
CA PHE A 13 5.43 -11.79 -2.05
C PHE A 13 6.66 -12.67 -2.20
N GLN A 14 6.44 -13.87 -2.70
CA GLN A 14 7.46 -14.81 -3.14
C GLN A 14 7.35 -15.01 -4.65
N ILE A 15 8.39 -15.49 -5.31
CA ILE A 15 8.38 -15.75 -6.77
C ILE A 15 7.20 -16.63 -7.17
N ALA A 16 6.82 -17.60 -6.32
CA ALA A 16 5.65 -18.45 -6.55
C ALA A 16 4.32 -17.69 -6.63
N ASP A 17 4.23 -16.50 -6.03
CA ASP A 17 3.03 -15.66 -6.04
C ASP A 17 2.91 -14.80 -7.33
N ALA A 18 3.90 -14.81 -8.21
CA ALA A 18 3.97 -13.90 -9.36
C ALA A 18 2.76 -14.01 -10.30
N ASN A 19 2.28 -15.24 -10.56
CA ASN A 19 1.09 -15.46 -11.38
C ASN A 19 -0.18 -14.85 -10.73
N GLN A 20 -0.35 -15.04 -9.44
CA GLN A 20 -1.50 -14.50 -8.70
C GLN A 20 -1.44 -12.97 -8.66
N LYS A 21 -0.25 -12.40 -8.43
CA LYS A 21 -0.02 -10.96 -8.44
C LYS A 21 -0.29 -10.34 -9.83
N LEU A 22 0.16 -11.00 -10.90
CA LEU A 22 -0.13 -10.58 -12.28
C LEU A 22 -1.64 -10.60 -12.55
N ALA A 23 -2.32 -11.71 -12.21
CA ALA A 23 -3.78 -11.84 -12.39
C ALA A 23 -4.55 -10.73 -11.64
N PHE A 24 -4.16 -10.43 -10.40
CA PHE A 24 -4.72 -9.33 -9.62
C PHE A 24 -4.58 -7.97 -10.33
N HIS A 25 -3.39 -7.65 -10.85
CA HIS A 25 -3.17 -6.39 -11.57
C HIS A 25 -3.93 -6.32 -12.90
N LEU A 26 -4.01 -7.43 -13.64
CA LEU A 26 -4.76 -7.48 -14.90
C LEU A 26 -6.26 -7.30 -14.67
N ALA A 27 -6.83 -7.97 -13.67
CA ALA A 27 -8.26 -7.88 -13.35
C ALA A 27 -8.69 -6.48 -12.90
N ASN A 28 -7.77 -5.72 -12.32
CA ASN A 28 -8.03 -4.38 -11.78
C ASN A 28 -7.38 -3.24 -12.59
N LYS A 29 -6.79 -3.52 -13.75
CA LYS A 29 -6.03 -2.54 -14.55
C LYS A 29 -6.78 -1.23 -14.72
N THR A 30 -7.95 -1.27 -15.33
CA THR A 30 -8.77 -0.08 -15.60
C THR A 30 -9.22 0.63 -14.32
N PHE A 31 -9.51 -0.14 -13.27
CA PHE A 31 -9.93 0.43 -11.98
C PHE A 31 -8.80 1.19 -11.29
N PHE A 32 -7.57 0.70 -11.36
CA PHE A 32 -6.41 1.34 -10.71
C PHE A 32 -5.84 2.50 -11.53
N GLU A 33 -5.98 2.50 -12.85
CA GLU A 33 -5.44 3.55 -13.75
C GLU A 33 -5.86 4.96 -13.35
N GLY A 34 -7.05 5.14 -12.78
CA GLY A 34 -7.56 6.44 -12.33
C GLY A 34 -6.86 7.03 -11.10
N TYR A 35 -6.08 6.21 -10.37
CA TYR A 35 -5.51 6.57 -9.07
C TYR A 35 -4.03 6.24 -8.92
N SER A 36 -3.41 5.60 -9.91
CA SER A 36 -2.02 5.19 -9.88
C SER A 36 -1.18 5.89 -10.93
N MET A 37 0.13 5.88 -10.73
CA MET A 37 1.08 6.29 -11.75
C MET A 37 0.93 5.40 -12.99
N GLU A 38 1.19 5.98 -14.15
CA GLU A 38 1.18 5.27 -15.42
C GLU A 38 2.14 4.08 -15.39
N ARG A 39 1.66 2.94 -15.87
CA ARG A 39 2.43 1.71 -16.00
C ARG A 39 2.48 1.30 -17.45
N ASP A 40 3.66 0.96 -17.96
CA ASP A 40 3.83 0.44 -19.31
C ASP A 40 3.31 -1.01 -19.43
N ASP A 41 3.17 -1.49 -20.65
CA ASP A 41 2.66 -2.85 -20.90
C ASP A 41 3.58 -3.94 -20.34
N ARG A 42 4.86 -3.66 -20.16
CA ARG A 42 5.83 -4.60 -19.58
C ARG A 42 5.49 -4.94 -18.13
N PHE A 43 4.93 -3.99 -17.37
CA PHE A 43 4.47 -4.24 -16.00
C PHE A 43 3.48 -5.42 -15.92
N TYR A 44 2.70 -5.64 -16.99
CA TYR A 44 1.69 -6.69 -17.06
C TYR A 44 2.23 -7.99 -17.69
N THR A 45 3.50 -8.29 -17.49
CA THR A 45 4.14 -9.56 -17.89
C THR A 45 4.60 -10.33 -16.66
N ILE A 46 4.68 -11.66 -16.78
CA ILE A 46 5.12 -12.51 -15.68
C ILE A 46 6.59 -12.26 -15.32
N GLU A 47 7.43 -12.02 -16.33
CA GLU A 47 8.84 -11.74 -16.16
C GLU A 47 9.07 -10.47 -15.34
N GLU A 48 8.31 -9.41 -15.61
CA GLU A 48 8.42 -8.17 -14.84
C GLU A 48 7.89 -8.37 -13.41
N GLN A 49 6.78 -9.10 -13.21
CA GLN A 49 6.29 -9.38 -11.86
C GLN A 49 7.29 -10.20 -11.03
N GLN A 50 7.95 -11.18 -11.64
CA GLN A 50 9.02 -11.94 -10.98
C GLN A 50 10.23 -11.04 -10.64
N SER A 51 10.64 -10.19 -11.58
CA SER A 51 11.71 -9.21 -11.36
C SER A 51 11.39 -8.23 -10.23
N LEU A 52 10.16 -7.71 -10.20
CA LEU A 52 9.69 -6.84 -9.12
C LEU A 52 9.73 -7.55 -7.77
N ILE A 53 9.20 -8.78 -7.68
CA ILE A 53 9.18 -9.56 -6.44
C ILE A 53 10.61 -9.82 -5.94
N SER A 54 11.55 -10.17 -6.82
CA SER A 54 12.95 -10.39 -6.43
C SER A 54 13.60 -9.16 -5.81
N ARG A 55 13.23 -7.95 -6.26
CA ARG A 55 13.75 -6.68 -5.70
C ARG A 55 13.13 -6.31 -4.34
N LEU A 56 11.92 -6.79 -4.04
CA LEU A 56 11.24 -6.46 -2.78
C LEU A 56 11.98 -6.98 -1.54
N GLU A 57 12.64 -8.15 -1.66
CA GLU A 57 13.47 -8.67 -0.56
C GLU A 57 14.68 -7.77 -0.29
N ASP A 58 15.34 -7.28 -1.34
CA ASP A 58 16.48 -6.36 -1.22
C ASP A 58 16.04 -5.01 -0.65
N PHE A 59 14.87 -4.51 -1.04
CA PHE A 59 14.32 -3.25 -0.51
C PHE A 59 14.00 -3.37 0.98
N ALA A 60 13.39 -4.47 1.41
CA ALA A 60 13.12 -4.71 2.82
C ALA A 60 14.42 -4.90 3.64
N ALA A 61 15.40 -5.63 3.09
CA ALA A 61 16.71 -5.82 3.73
C ALA A 61 17.50 -4.51 3.85
N SER A 62 17.29 -3.57 2.93
CA SER A 62 17.91 -2.24 2.92
C SER A 62 17.08 -1.16 3.61
N ASP A 63 15.98 -1.54 4.26
CA ASP A 63 15.07 -0.63 4.96
C ASP A 63 14.52 0.50 4.06
N VAL A 64 14.23 0.20 2.80
CA VAL A 64 13.75 1.15 1.79
C VAL A 64 12.24 1.04 1.61
N GLU A 65 11.73 -0.20 1.54
CA GLU A 65 10.32 -0.49 1.31
C GLU A 65 9.93 -1.85 1.88
N TYR A 66 8.73 -1.93 2.46
CA TYR A 66 8.11 -3.15 2.95
C TYR A 66 6.79 -3.37 2.22
N TYR A 67 6.76 -4.32 1.28
CA TYR A 67 5.65 -4.54 0.36
C TYR A 67 4.98 -5.89 0.59
N TYR A 68 3.66 -5.88 0.79
CA TYR A 68 2.86 -7.05 1.14
C TYR A 68 1.68 -7.26 0.19
N GLY A 69 1.32 -8.51 -0.04
CA GLY A 69 -0.01 -8.88 -0.52
C GLY A 69 -1.00 -8.96 0.63
N ILE A 70 -2.24 -8.56 0.38
CA ILE A 70 -3.39 -8.71 1.27
C ILE A 70 -4.15 -9.96 0.85
N PHE A 71 -4.24 -10.94 1.74
CA PHE A 71 -4.86 -12.24 1.47
C PHE A 71 -6.02 -12.52 2.41
N LEU A 72 -7.09 -13.12 1.91
CA LEU A 72 -8.18 -13.64 2.74
C LEU A 72 -7.73 -14.89 3.51
N HIS A 73 -8.18 -15.04 4.76
CA HIS A 73 -7.89 -16.24 5.55
C HIS A 73 -8.54 -17.50 4.98
N ASP A 74 -9.80 -17.38 4.56
CA ASP A 74 -10.64 -18.54 4.21
C ASP A 74 -10.27 -19.13 2.85
N THR A 75 -9.97 -18.29 1.87
CA THR A 75 -9.75 -18.70 0.47
C THR A 75 -8.29 -18.62 0.03
N TYR A 76 -7.43 -17.96 0.82
CA TYR A 76 -6.03 -17.63 0.46
C TYR A 76 -5.92 -16.78 -0.81
N GLU A 77 -7.01 -16.12 -1.17
CA GLU A 77 -7.09 -15.24 -2.33
C GLU A 77 -6.34 -13.95 -2.09
N LEU A 78 -5.56 -13.52 -3.06
CA LEU A 78 -4.94 -12.20 -3.10
C LEU A 78 -6.00 -11.16 -3.48
N ILE A 79 -6.36 -10.30 -2.54
CA ILE A 79 -7.38 -9.27 -2.72
C ILE A 79 -6.81 -7.86 -2.76
N GLY A 80 -5.52 -7.68 -2.52
CA GLY A 80 -4.91 -6.35 -2.52
C GLY A 80 -3.41 -6.36 -2.31
N THR A 81 -2.84 -5.19 -2.35
CA THR A 81 -1.44 -4.94 -2.02
C THR A 81 -1.34 -3.74 -1.08
N ILE A 82 -0.33 -3.73 -0.21
CA ILE A 82 -0.06 -2.65 0.72
C ILE A 82 1.44 -2.54 0.99
N ASN A 83 1.96 -1.33 1.13
CA ASN A 83 3.37 -1.10 1.40
C ASN A 83 3.62 0.11 2.30
N LEU A 84 4.74 0.07 3.01
CA LEU A 84 5.41 1.24 3.58
C LEU A 84 6.64 1.50 2.73
N PHE A 85 6.78 2.70 2.20
CA PHE A 85 7.87 3.07 1.29
C PHE A 85 8.48 4.43 1.62
N SER A 86 9.62 4.74 1.00
CA SER A 86 10.39 5.95 1.32
C SER A 86 10.64 6.07 2.83
N ILE A 87 11.19 5.01 3.40
CA ILE A 87 11.53 4.98 4.83
C ILE A 87 12.60 6.02 5.11
N LEU A 88 12.29 6.97 5.98
CA LEU A 88 13.19 8.04 6.42
C LEU A 88 13.54 7.82 7.90
N ARG A 89 14.82 7.68 8.16
CA ARG A 89 15.33 7.43 9.52
C ARG A 89 15.82 8.71 10.21
N GLU A 90 16.67 8.54 11.17
CA GLU A 90 17.27 9.62 12.01
C GLU A 90 16.19 10.45 12.71
N SER A 91 16.12 11.75 12.45
CA SER A 91 15.18 12.65 13.13
C SER A 91 13.75 12.59 12.61
N LEU A 92 13.47 11.87 11.51
CA LEU A 92 12.13 11.77 10.93
C LEU A 92 11.39 10.50 11.34
N GLN A 93 12.07 9.34 11.36
CA GLN A 93 11.46 8.04 11.65
C GLN A 93 10.08 7.89 11.00
N SER A 94 10.01 8.14 9.68
CA SER A 94 8.74 8.21 8.96
C SER A 94 8.74 7.38 7.68
N ALA A 95 7.54 7.09 7.19
CA ALA A 95 7.31 6.42 5.92
C ALA A 95 6.04 6.94 5.25
N PHE A 96 5.88 6.62 3.97
CA PHE A 96 4.62 6.73 3.27
C PHE A 96 3.94 5.37 3.19
N ILE A 97 2.60 5.37 3.21
CA ILE A 97 1.78 4.19 2.98
C ILE A 97 1.10 4.26 1.62
N GLY A 98 1.08 3.14 0.90
CA GLY A 98 0.30 2.96 -0.32
C GLY A 98 -0.44 1.63 -0.29
N TYR A 99 -1.64 1.58 -0.89
CA TYR A 99 -2.39 0.33 -1.00
C TYR A 99 -3.35 0.34 -2.17
N PHE A 100 -3.64 -0.86 -2.66
CA PHE A 100 -4.67 -1.14 -3.67
C PHE A 100 -5.50 -2.32 -3.21
N LEU A 101 -6.82 -2.23 -3.37
CA LEU A 101 -7.74 -3.33 -3.08
C LEU A 101 -8.52 -3.66 -4.35
N ASP A 102 -8.72 -4.95 -4.59
CA ASP A 102 -9.58 -5.44 -5.67
C ASP A 102 -10.95 -4.74 -5.59
N LYS A 103 -11.44 -4.33 -6.76
CA LYS A 103 -12.73 -3.62 -6.89
C LYS A 103 -13.91 -4.38 -6.28
N GLU A 104 -13.92 -5.71 -6.40
CA GLU A 104 -15.00 -6.57 -5.90
C GLU A 104 -14.97 -6.71 -4.35
N HIS A 105 -13.83 -6.45 -3.74
CA HIS A 105 -13.63 -6.55 -2.29
C HIS A 105 -13.79 -5.22 -1.55
N ASN A 106 -14.06 -4.12 -2.26
CA ASN A 106 -14.28 -2.81 -1.65
C ASN A 106 -15.57 -2.79 -0.80
N GLY A 107 -15.59 -1.95 0.23
CA GLY A 107 -16.77 -1.75 1.09
C GLY A 107 -16.92 -2.76 2.23
N ASN A 108 -16.04 -3.76 2.32
CA ASN A 108 -16.09 -4.81 3.34
C ASN A 108 -15.16 -4.56 4.55
N GLY A 109 -14.44 -3.45 4.58
CA GLY A 109 -13.52 -3.09 5.66
C GLY A 109 -12.12 -3.73 5.57
N TYR A 110 -11.84 -4.53 4.55
CA TYR A 110 -10.52 -5.18 4.38
C TYR A 110 -9.37 -4.19 4.23
N ALA A 111 -9.58 -3.08 3.52
CA ALA A 111 -8.55 -2.06 3.36
C ALA A 111 -8.23 -1.38 4.71
N THR A 112 -9.24 -1.11 5.54
CA THR A 112 -9.04 -0.53 6.88
C THR A 112 -8.23 -1.49 7.75
N GLU A 113 -8.62 -2.76 7.82
CA GLU A 113 -7.89 -3.79 8.57
C GLU A 113 -6.43 -3.94 8.07
N ALA A 114 -6.21 -3.90 6.74
CA ALA A 114 -4.85 -3.97 6.19
C ALA A 114 -4.00 -2.75 6.57
N VAL A 115 -4.59 -1.55 6.57
CA VAL A 115 -3.92 -0.32 6.99
C VAL A 115 -3.57 -0.37 8.47
N GLU A 116 -4.49 -0.79 9.34
CA GLU A 116 -4.23 -0.96 10.77
C GLU A 116 -3.07 -1.93 11.01
N LEU A 117 -3.08 -3.10 10.38
CA LEU A 117 -2.02 -4.10 10.51
C LEU A 117 -0.63 -3.59 10.09
N ILE A 118 -0.54 -2.85 8.99
CA ILE A 118 0.77 -2.36 8.53
C ILE A 118 1.24 -1.14 9.32
N VAL A 119 0.31 -0.35 9.87
CA VAL A 119 0.63 0.74 10.80
C VAL A 119 1.22 0.19 12.09
N ASP A 120 0.59 -0.81 12.69
CA ASP A 120 1.12 -1.50 13.89
C ASP A 120 2.51 -2.08 13.61
N PHE A 121 2.70 -2.73 12.46
CA PHE A 121 4.01 -3.20 12.03
C PHE A 121 5.04 -2.05 11.91
N GLY A 122 4.64 -0.94 11.33
CA GLY A 122 5.48 0.27 11.19
C GLY A 122 5.91 0.82 12.54
N PHE A 123 5.01 0.90 13.49
CA PHE A 123 5.28 1.43 14.82
C PHE A 123 6.03 0.44 15.71
N ASP A 124 5.52 -0.79 15.85
CA ASP A 124 6.02 -1.75 16.85
C ASP A 124 7.30 -2.46 16.39
N ILE A 125 7.46 -2.70 15.09
CA ILE A 125 8.57 -3.49 14.54
C ILE A 125 9.62 -2.60 13.87
N LEU A 126 9.18 -1.61 13.07
CA LEU A 126 10.11 -0.72 12.39
C LEU A 126 10.51 0.49 13.23
N GLY A 127 9.81 0.77 14.34
CA GLY A 127 10.08 1.90 15.22
C GLY A 127 9.83 3.25 14.52
N LEU A 128 8.85 3.31 13.63
CA LEU A 128 8.47 4.56 12.99
C LEU A 128 7.70 5.44 13.96
N HIS A 129 7.95 6.74 13.89
CA HIS A 129 7.20 7.76 14.61
C HIS A 129 5.96 8.22 13.83
N ARG A 130 6.05 8.23 12.49
CA ARG A 130 5.02 8.83 11.64
C ARG A 130 4.83 8.03 10.35
N ILE A 131 3.58 7.86 9.95
CA ILE A 131 3.23 7.29 8.63
C ILE A 131 2.30 8.27 7.91
N GLU A 132 2.63 8.60 6.67
CA GLU A 132 1.89 9.55 5.84
C GLU A 132 1.22 8.85 4.67
N ALA A 133 0.07 9.39 4.24
CA ALA A 133 -0.64 8.98 3.04
C ALA A 133 -0.97 10.19 2.17
N GLY A 134 -0.72 10.08 0.87
CA GLY A 134 -1.21 11.03 -0.12
C GLY A 134 -2.45 10.48 -0.83
N VAL A 135 -3.55 11.21 -0.81
CA VAL A 135 -4.82 10.78 -1.42
C VAL A 135 -5.34 11.86 -2.36
N MET A 136 -5.62 11.50 -3.61
CA MET A 136 -6.28 12.44 -4.55
C MET A 136 -7.63 12.89 -3.96
N PRO A 137 -7.99 14.19 -4.00
CA PRO A 137 -9.25 14.70 -3.41
C PRO A 137 -10.50 13.96 -3.87
N LYS A 138 -10.51 13.48 -5.13
CA LYS A 138 -11.62 12.70 -5.70
C LYS A 138 -11.72 11.26 -5.16
N ASN A 139 -10.68 10.76 -4.48
CA ASN A 139 -10.65 9.39 -3.94
C ASN A 139 -11.19 9.35 -2.50
N GLU A 140 -12.47 9.70 -2.34
CA GLU A 140 -13.14 9.70 -1.04
C GLU A 140 -13.10 8.34 -0.33
N ARG A 141 -13.11 7.25 -1.09
CA ARG A 141 -13.01 5.89 -0.51
C ARG A 141 -11.70 5.69 0.25
N SER A 142 -10.57 6.00 -0.38
CA SER A 142 -9.26 5.88 0.26
C SER A 142 -9.14 6.79 1.48
N LYS A 143 -9.63 8.02 1.38
CA LYS A 143 -9.68 8.96 2.51
C LYS A 143 -10.46 8.39 3.70
N GLN A 144 -11.64 7.80 3.46
CA GLN A 144 -12.44 7.21 4.53
C GLN A 144 -11.77 5.99 5.17
N VAL A 145 -11.06 5.18 4.39
CA VAL A 145 -10.25 4.05 4.92
C VAL A 145 -9.21 4.57 5.90
N LEU A 146 -8.44 5.58 5.51
CA LEU A 146 -7.39 6.15 6.36
C LEU A 146 -7.94 6.81 7.62
N LEU A 147 -9.02 7.60 7.50
CA LEU A 147 -9.66 8.22 8.67
C LEU A 147 -10.17 7.18 9.67
N LYS A 148 -10.75 6.07 9.20
CA LYS A 148 -11.20 4.97 10.05
C LYS A 148 -10.04 4.24 10.73
N ALA A 149 -8.89 4.15 10.06
CA ALA A 149 -7.66 3.58 10.60
C ALA A 149 -6.88 4.55 11.52
N GLY A 150 -7.46 5.71 11.86
CA GLY A 150 -6.87 6.64 12.83
C GLY A 150 -5.99 7.76 12.24
N PHE A 151 -5.88 7.85 10.92
CA PHE A 151 -5.18 8.98 10.29
C PHE A 151 -5.97 10.28 10.46
N HIS A 152 -5.27 11.40 10.54
CA HIS A 152 -5.84 12.74 10.52
C HIS A 152 -5.42 13.51 9.26
N LEU A 153 -6.29 14.40 8.77
CA LEU A 153 -6.00 15.25 7.62
C LEU A 153 -5.11 16.43 8.05
N GLU A 154 -4.03 16.67 7.30
CA GLU A 154 -3.11 17.79 7.57
C GLU A 154 -3.15 18.91 6.53
N GLY A 155 -3.55 18.62 5.30
CA GLY A 155 -3.62 19.64 4.29
C GLY A 155 -3.69 19.12 2.86
N LEU A 156 -3.39 20.02 1.91
CA LEU A 156 -3.37 19.75 0.48
C LEU A 156 -1.98 20.06 -0.08
N ALA A 157 -1.34 19.05 -0.67
CA ALA A 157 -0.13 19.19 -1.45
C ALA A 157 -0.51 19.41 -2.92
N VAL A 158 -0.32 20.64 -3.40
CA VAL A 158 -0.75 21.06 -4.74
C VAL A 158 0.21 20.49 -5.79
N GLN A 159 -0.34 19.81 -6.81
CA GLN A 159 0.38 19.29 -7.96
C GLN A 159 1.64 18.48 -7.60
N ASN A 160 1.54 17.63 -6.58
CA ASN A 160 2.71 16.98 -6.01
C ASN A 160 3.01 15.58 -6.58
N VAL A 161 2.04 14.94 -7.25
CA VAL A 161 2.25 13.61 -7.87
C VAL A 161 1.73 13.60 -9.30
N ARG A 162 2.51 13.01 -10.20
CA ARG A 162 2.10 12.86 -11.60
C ARG A 162 1.33 11.55 -11.78
N ILE A 163 0.03 11.68 -12.10
CA ILE A 163 -0.88 10.56 -12.35
C ILE A 163 -1.34 10.64 -13.82
N ASN A 164 -1.14 9.59 -14.60
CA ASN A 164 -1.54 9.51 -16.01
C ASN A 164 -1.12 10.76 -16.82
N GLY A 165 0.11 11.20 -16.63
CA GLY A 165 0.68 12.33 -17.36
C GLY A 165 0.31 13.73 -16.81
N ASN A 166 -0.62 13.84 -15.85
CA ASN A 166 -1.04 15.10 -15.23
C ASN A 166 -0.52 15.23 -13.81
N TRP A 167 -0.11 16.44 -13.42
CA TRP A 167 0.19 16.76 -12.04
C TRP A 167 -1.11 16.91 -11.24
N GLU A 168 -1.27 16.11 -10.19
CA GLU A 168 -2.48 16.04 -9.39
C GLU A 168 -2.22 16.48 -7.94
N ASP A 169 -3.21 17.12 -7.35
CA ASP A 169 -3.20 17.47 -5.93
C ASP A 169 -3.44 16.22 -5.09
N HIS A 170 -2.81 16.17 -3.92
CA HIS A 170 -3.05 15.11 -2.93
C HIS A 170 -3.34 15.72 -1.56
N GLN A 171 -4.42 15.27 -0.94
CA GLN A 171 -4.63 15.47 0.49
C GLN A 171 -3.58 14.67 1.25
N VAL A 172 -2.93 15.31 2.21
CA VAL A 172 -1.95 14.69 3.09
C VAL A 172 -2.66 14.27 4.36
N LEU A 173 -2.64 12.98 4.65
CA LEU A 173 -3.10 12.41 5.92
C LEU A 173 -1.91 11.78 6.63
N ALA A 174 -1.94 11.77 7.95
CA ALA A 174 -0.88 11.17 8.74
C ALA A 174 -1.43 10.50 9.99
N ILE A 175 -0.66 9.54 10.50
CA ILE A 175 -0.84 8.93 11.81
C ILE A 175 0.49 8.97 12.56
N ILE A 176 0.41 9.31 13.85
CA ILE A 176 1.57 9.43 14.74
C ILE A 176 1.55 8.26 15.72
N ASN A 177 2.73 7.72 16.00
CA ASN A 177 2.89 6.65 16.98
C ASN A 177 2.47 7.15 18.37
N PRO A 178 1.43 6.58 18.98
CA PRO A 178 0.98 7.02 20.31
C PRO A 178 1.93 6.60 21.43
N GLY A 179 2.89 5.73 21.15
CA GLY A 179 3.88 5.23 22.11
C GLY A 179 5.14 6.09 22.26
N ASP A 180 5.28 7.14 21.44
CA ASP A 180 6.45 8.04 21.45
C ASP A 180 6.23 9.27 22.35
#